data_8cbc00611dc850202476988d2d7121f5
#
_entry.id   8cbc00611dc850202476988d2d7121f5
#
_cell.length_a   1.000
_cell.length_b   1.000
_cell.length_c   1.000
_cell.angle_alpha   90.00
_cell.angle_beta   90.00
_cell.angle_gamma   90.00
#
_symmetry.space_group_name_H-M   'P 1'
#
loop_
_entity.id
_entity.type
_entity.pdbx_description
1 polymer ?
#
loop_
_entity_poly.entity_id
_entity_poly.type
_entity_poly.pdbx_seq_one_letter_code
_entity_poly.pdbx_strand_id
1 'polypeptide(L)' 'MIQVTVNGAAHRFDKAPDVQGLLAKLALAGKKVAVERNGEIVPRSAHASTVLADGDQLEIVVAVGGG' A
#
# COMPACT_ATOMS: atom_id res chain seq x y z
N MET A 1 1.37 -16.65 -5.28
CA MET A 1 1.10 -16.03 -3.97
C MET A 1 2.25 -15.13 -3.57
N ILE A 2 1.93 -13.95 -3.06
CA ILE A 2 2.95 -13.03 -2.53
C ILE A 2 2.63 -12.68 -1.09
N GLN A 3 3.65 -12.30 -0.36
CA GLN A 3 3.51 -11.75 0.99
C GLN A 3 4.19 -10.39 1.02
N VAL A 4 3.48 -9.41 1.55
CA VAL A 4 4.04 -8.09 1.78
C VAL A 4 3.87 -7.73 3.25
N THR A 5 4.70 -6.83 3.74
CA THR A 5 4.60 -6.33 5.10
C THR A 5 4.11 -4.90 5.05
N VAL A 6 3.04 -4.61 5.78
CA VAL A 6 2.47 -3.27 5.85
C VAL A 6 2.50 -2.83 7.30
N ASN A 7 3.26 -1.78 7.58
CA ASN A 7 3.42 -1.26 8.95
C ASN A 7 3.77 -2.37 9.95
N GLY A 8 4.63 -3.29 9.53
CA GLY A 8 5.08 -4.40 10.37
C GLY A 8 4.19 -5.62 10.38
N ALA A 9 3.04 -5.58 9.71
CA ALA A 9 2.12 -6.71 9.68
C ALA A 9 2.15 -7.40 8.32
N ALA A 10 2.22 -8.72 8.31
CA ALA A 10 2.28 -9.50 7.07
C ALA A 10 0.88 -9.65 6.46
N HIS A 11 0.82 -9.47 5.15
CA HIS A 11 -0.39 -9.68 4.36
C HIS A 11 -0.06 -10.56 3.17
N ARG A 12 -0.93 -11.51 2.89
CA ARG A 12 -0.75 -12.44 1.78
C ARG A 12 -1.82 -12.24 0.73
N PHE A 13 -1.42 -12.40 -0.53
CA PHE A 13 -2.32 -12.26 -1.67
C PHE A 13 -2.07 -13.40 -2.66
N ASP A 14 -3.15 -13.97 -3.20
CA ASP A 14 -3.02 -14.99 -4.24
C ASP A 14 -2.44 -14.39 -5.52
N LYS A 15 -2.87 -13.18 -5.84
CA LYS A 15 -2.36 -12.43 -6.97
C LYS A 15 -1.79 -11.12 -6.46
N ALA A 16 -0.70 -10.69 -7.06
CA ALA A 16 -0.07 -9.44 -6.68
C ALA A 16 -1.00 -8.26 -6.95
N PRO A 17 -1.43 -7.53 -5.92
CA PRO A 17 -2.22 -6.32 -6.13
C PRO A 17 -1.33 -5.16 -6.51
N ASP A 18 -1.92 -4.11 -7.06
CA ASP A 18 -1.25 -2.83 -7.08
C ASP A 18 -1.47 -2.11 -5.75
N VAL A 19 -0.86 -0.95 -5.58
CA VAL A 19 -1.01 -0.19 -4.32
C VAL A 19 -2.47 0.19 -4.10
N GLN A 20 -3.18 0.55 -5.15
CA GLN A 20 -4.60 0.89 -5.04
C GLN A 20 -5.41 -0.29 -4.51
N GLY A 21 -5.15 -1.50 -5.03
CA GLY A 21 -5.81 -2.71 -4.57
C GLY A 21 -5.49 -3.03 -3.12
N LEU A 22 -4.25 -2.81 -2.71
CA LEU A 22 -3.87 -2.99 -1.31
C LEU A 22 -4.65 -2.03 -0.41
N LEU A 23 -4.74 -0.76 -0.80
CA LEU A 23 -5.47 0.22 0.00
C LEU A 23 -6.95 -0.14 0.11
N ALA A 24 -7.54 -0.65 -0.96
CA ALA A 24 -8.94 -1.10 -0.92
C ALA A 24 -9.11 -2.26 0.06
N LYS A 25 -8.18 -3.20 0.07
CA LYS A 25 -8.23 -4.33 0.99
C LYS A 25 -8.11 -3.90 2.44
N LEU A 26 -7.36 -2.85 2.71
CA LEU A 26 -7.18 -2.31 4.06
C LEU A 26 -8.27 -1.32 4.46
N ALA A 27 -9.29 -1.15 3.63
CA ALA A 27 -10.36 -0.18 3.85
C ALA A 27 -9.86 1.27 3.89
N LEU A 28 -8.81 1.55 3.14
CA LEU A 28 -8.21 2.88 3.08
C LEU A 28 -8.45 3.57 1.74
N ALA A 29 -9.21 2.95 0.85
CA ALA A 29 -9.52 3.55 -0.43
C ALA A 29 -10.30 4.86 -0.22
N GLY A 30 -9.92 5.89 -0.96
CA GLY A 30 -10.54 7.19 -0.83
C GLY A 30 -10.01 8.05 0.30
N LYS A 31 -9.18 7.51 1.16
CA LYS A 31 -8.56 8.28 2.24
C LYS A 31 -7.25 8.89 1.78
N LYS A 32 -6.87 9.98 2.41
CA LYS A 32 -5.56 10.59 2.15
C LYS A 32 -4.51 9.79 2.88
N VAL A 33 -3.67 9.11 2.12
CA VAL A 33 -2.61 8.29 2.69
C VAL A 33 -1.28 8.62 2.04
N ALA A 34 -0.21 8.47 2.80
CA ALA A 34 1.14 8.49 2.28
C ALA A 34 1.63 7.04 2.26
N VAL A 35 2.13 6.59 1.14
CA VAL A 35 2.60 5.22 0.96
C VAL A 35 4.07 5.23 0.62
N GLU A 36 4.85 4.47 1.39
CA GLU A 36 6.23 4.18 1.06
C GLU A 36 6.35 2.69 0.73
N ARG A 37 7.13 2.40 -0.29
CA ARG A 37 7.43 1.03 -0.68
C ARG A 37 8.94 0.87 -0.70
N ASN A 38 9.44 0.02 0.19
CA ASN A 38 10.88 -0.24 0.31
C ASN A 38 11.69 1.06 0.47
N GLY A 39 11.15 1.99 1.26
CA GLY A 39 11.81 3.25 1.57
C GLY A 39 11.57 4.37 0.56
N GLU A 40 10.80 4.13 -0.48
CA GLU A 40 10.52 5.14 -1.50
C GLU A 40 9.05 5.52 -1.50
N ILE A 41 8.78 6.80 -1.62
CA ILE A 41 7.40 7.29 -1.70
C ILE A 41 6.77 6.84 -3.00
N VAL A 42 5.55 6.31 -2.91
CA VAL A 42 4.74 6.00 -4.10
C VAL A 42 3.71 7.12 -4.23
N PRO A 43 3.85 8.00 -5.22
CA PRO A 43 2.90 9.09 -5.38
C PRO A 43 1.51 8.56 -5.70
N ARG A 44 0.50 9.32 -5.32
CA ARG A 44 -0.89 8.92 -5.52
C ARG A 44 -1.19 8.55 -6.98
N SER A 45 -0.63 9.31 -7.91
CA SER A 45 -0.85 9.05 -9.33
C SER A 45 -0.27 7.72 -9.80
N ALA A 46 0.62 7.10 -9.01
CA ALA A 46 1.22 5.82 -9.35
C ALA A 46 0.60 4.64 -8.59
N HIS A 47 -0.39 4.88 -7.74
CA HIS A 47 -0.98 3.80 -6.94
C HIS A 47 -1.58 2.69 -7.80
N ALA A 48 -2.25 3.06 -8.88
CA ALA A 48 -2.89 2.09 -9.75
C ALA A 48 -1.92 1.38 -10.69
N SER A 49 -0.70 1.89 -10.84
CA SER A 49 0.29 1.31 -11.75
C SER A 49 1.47 0.64 -11.03
N THR A 50 1.53 0.74 -9.71
CA THR A 50 2.62 0.13 -8.94
C THR A 50 2.16 -1.22 -8.42
N VAL A 51 2.59 -2.29 -9.10
CA VAL A 51 2.26 -3.65 -8.71
C VAL A 51 3.24 -4.12 -7.64
N LEU A 52 2.72 -4.69 -6.57
CA LEU A 52 3.53 -5.15 -5.46
C LEU A 52 4.22 -6.47 -5.81
N ALA A 53 5.33 -6.73 -5.14
CA ALA A 53 6.09 -7.95 -5.32
C ALA A 53 6.26 -8.65 -3.97
N ASP A 54 6.49 -9.95 -4.03
CA ASP A 54 6.75 -10.72 -2.81
C ASP A 54 7.94 -10.13 -2.05
N GLY A 55 7.77 -9.96 -0.75
CA GLY A 55 8.81 -9.39 0.10
C GLY A 55 8.77 -7.87 0.22
N ASP A 56 7.90 -7.19 -0.49
CA ASP A 56 7.81 -5.74 -0.39
C ASP A 56 7.48 -5.31 1.03
N GLN A 57 8.10 -4.21 1.46
CA GLN A 57 7.83 -3.60 2.75
C GLN A 57 7.21 -2.23 2.52
N LEU A 58 6.02 -2.06 3.06
CA LEU A 58 5.26 -0.84 2.88
C LEU A 58 5.01 -0.17 4.22
N GLU A 59 5.03 1.15 4.19
CA GLU A 59 4.56 1.96 5.30
C GLU A 59 3.45 2.85 4.79
N ILE A 60 2.34 2.84 5.49
CA ILE A 60 1.17 3.63 5.12
C ILE A 60 0.79 4.50 6.31
N VAL A 61 0.75 5.79 6.07
CA VAL A 61 0.33 6.76 7.07
C VAL A 61 -0.94 7.43 6.58
N VAL A 62 -1.98 7.38 7.39
CA VAL A 62 -3.25 8.06 7.08
C VAL A 62 -3.13 9.50 7.57
N ALA A 63 -3.34 10.45 6.67
CA ALA A 63 -3.36 11.84 7.04
C ALA A 63 -4.59 12.11 7.91
N VAL A 64 -4.36 12.70 9.07
CA VAL A 64 -5.43 13.02 10.01
C VAL A 64 -5.64 14.51 10.10
N GLY A 65 -6.84 14.87 10.44
CA GLY A 65 -7.21 16.26 10.65
C GLY A 65 -7.36 17.01 9.36
N GLY A 66 -7.56 18.19 9.50
CA GLY A 66 -7.52 19.11 8.46
C GLY A 66 -8.65 19.14 7.49
N GLY A 67 -9.37 18.39 7.57
CA GLY A 67 -10.52 18.51 6.71
C GLY A 67 -10.25 19.00 5.33
#